data_c7cf000534832f99919d0af318199487
#
_entry.id   c7cf000534832f99919d0af318199487
#
_cell.length_a   1.000
_cell.length_b   1.000
_cell.length_c   1.000
_cell.angle_alpha   90.00
_cell.angle_beta   90.00
_cell.angle_gamma   90.00
#
_symmetry.space_group_name_H-M   'P 1'
#
loop_
_entity.id
_entity.type
_entity.pdbx_description
1 polymer ?
#
loop_
_entity_poly.entity_id
_entity_poly.type
_entity_poly.pdbx_seq_one_letter_code
_entity_poly.pdbx_strand_id
1 'polypeptide(L)'
;PDMRQAEQKLREANARVGVAQTDLFPKISLTGNLGFENEELTNFIKSPAWFLAGDLLQPLFAMGKNKAKLKAARARYEQEVYNYQKSVLGAFKEVGNAIITIRKAKEVRLSYERLLNAADTYLQLAQLQYINGVTSYMDGLDAQRGLLDAQLSLNKAMLDELLSTVYLYKALGGGWE
;
A
#
# COMPACT_ATOMS: atom_id res chain seq x y z
N PRO A 1 -3.02 -2.81 -5.50
CA PRO A 1 -3.97 -2.04 -4.66
C PRO A 1 -3.57 -0.58 -4.58
N ASP A 2 -2.34 -0.24 -4.20
CA ASP A 2 -1.88 1.13 -3.97
C ASP A 2 -1.95 2.02 -5.21
N MET A 3 -1.60 1.48 -6.38
CA MET A 3 -1.74 2.19 -7.66
C MET A 3 -3.22 2.46 -8.01
N ARG A 4 -4.11 1.48 -7.77
CA ARG A 4 -5.56 1.67 -7.96
C ARG A 4 -6.10 2.73 -7.01
N GLN A 5 -5.65 2.72 -5.75
CA GLN A 5 -6.03 3.75 -4.78
C GLN A 5 -5.59 5.15 -5.22
N ALA A 6 -4.34 5.30 -5.68
CA ALA A 6 -3.82 6.56 -6.18
C ALA A 6 -4.57 7.04 -7.43
N GLU A 7 -4.94 6.13 -8.35
CA GLU A 7 -5.76 6.44 -9.51
C GLU A 7 -7.16 6.94 -9.11
N GLN A 8 -7.81 6.30 -8.14
CA GLN A 8 -9.14 6.74 -7.66
C GLN A 8 -9.08 8.12 -6.99
N LYS A 9 -8.02 8.42 -6.23
CA LYS A 9 -7.80 9.76 -5.67
C LYS A 9 -7.64 10.82 -6.76
N LEU A 10 -6.91 10.48 -7.83
CA LEU A 10 -6.76 11.37 -8.98
C LEU A 10 -8.10 11.63 -9.68
N ARG A 11 -8.92 10.59 -9.88
CA ARG A 11 -10.28 10.71 -10.44
C ARG A 11 -11.18 11.55 -9.53
N GLU A 12 -11.12 11.36 -8.22
CA GLU A 12 -11.84 12.17 -7.24
C GLU A 12 -11.45 13.67 -7.36
N ALA A 13 -10.15 13.96 -7.39
CA ALA A 13 -9.67 15.35 -7.53
C ALA A 13 -10.15 15.99 -8.83
N ASN A 14 -10.16 15.24 -9.94
CA ASN A 14 -10.70 15.71 -11.22
C ASN A 14 -12.20 16.00 -11.13
N ALA A 15 -12.99 15.13 -10.50
CA ALA A 15 -14.41 15.36 -10.28
C ALA A 15 -14.67 16.60 -9.43
N ARG A 16 -13.83 16.87 -8.41
CA ARG A 16 -13.89 18.08 -7.58
C ARG A 16 -13.62 19.36 -8.38
N VAL A 17 -12.76 19.32 -9.41
CA VAL A 17 -12.59 20.44 -10.35
C VAL A 17 -13.89 20.70 -11.10
N GLY A 18 -14.58 19.65 -11.57
CA GLY A 18 -15.90 19.78 -12.20
C GLY A 18 -16.92 20.43 -11.28
N VAL A 19 -17.01 20.00 -10.01
CA VAL A 19 -17.90 20.61 -9.01
C VAL A 19 -17.57 22.08 -8.78
N ALA A 20 -16.28 22.44 -8.64
CA ALA A 20 -15.87 23.83 -8.47
C ALA A 20 -16.16 24.68 -9.72
N GLN A 21 -16.17 24.07 -10.90
CA GLN A 21 -16.54 24.74 -12.13
C GLN A 21 -18.05 24.99 -12.23
N THR A 22 -18.88 24.07 -11.75
CA THR A 22 -20.36 24.26 -11.70
C THR A 22 -20.78 25.36 -10.74
N ASP A 23 -19.99 25.66 -9.69
CA ASP A 23 -20.23 26.81 -8.80
C ASP A 23 -20.15 28.20 -9.52
N LEU A 24 -19.67 28.24 -10.77
CA LEU A 24 -19.67 29.43 -11.60
C LEU A 24 -21.00 29.64 -12.36
N PHE A 25 -21.83 28.62 -12.43
CA PHE A 25 -23.11 28.65 -13.13
C PHE A 25 -24.28 28.83 -12.15
N PRO A 26 -25.47 29.30 -12.65
CA PRO A 26 -26.67 29.34 -11.81
C PRO A 26 -27.04 27.97 -11.28
N LYS A 27 -27.46 27.91 -10.02
CA LYS A 27 -28.06 26.71 -9.41
C LYS A 27 -29.55 26.69 -9.68
N ILE A 28 -30.01 25.63 -10.32
CA ILE A 28 -31.41 25.36 -10.57
C ILE A 28 -31.83 24.27 -9.60
N SER A 29 -32.81 24.55 -8.74
CA SER A 29 -33.39 23.56 -7.84
C SER A 29 -34.88 23.40 -8.14
N LEU A 30 -35.35 22.18 -8.08
CA LEU A 30 -36.77 21.81 -8.21
C LEU A 30 -37.18 21.12 -6.91
N THR A 31 -38.16 21.72 -6.22
CA THR A 31 -38.70 21.17 -4.96
C THR A 31 -40.14 20.75 -5.19
N GLY A 32 -40.43 19.50 -4.86
CA GLY A 32 -41.78 18.96 -4.91
C GLY A 32 -42.15 18.34 -3.58
N ASN A 33 -43.33 18.68 -3.05
CA ASN A 33 -43.91 18.05 -1.89
C ASN A 33 -45.25 17.45 -2.27
N LEU A 34 -45.50 16.22 -1.83
CA LEU A 34 -46.76 15.53 -1.93
C LEU A 34 -47.20 15.13 -0.51
N GLY A 35 -48.36 15.51 -0.12
CA GLY A 35 -48.89 15.22 1.23
C GLY A 35 -50.40 15.30 1.31
N PHE A 36 -50.88 15.18 2.50
CA PHE A 36 -52.32 15.40 2.82
C PHE A 36 -52.35 16.55 3.83
N GLU A 37 -53.16 17.56 3.56
CA GLU A 37 -53.31 18.74 4.42
C GLU A 37 -54.80 18.88 4.79
N ASN A 38 -55.12 18.81 6.08
CA ASN A 38 -56.45 19.02 6.56
C ASN A 38 -56.44 19.52 8.01
N GLU A 39 -57.34 20.42 8.35
CA GLU A 39 -57.51 20.98 9.69
C GLU A 39 -58.16 19.97 10.67
N GLU A 40 -58.86 18.95 10.15
CA GLU A 40 -59.51 17.92 10.96
C GLU A 40 -58.86 16.54 10.77
N LEU A 41 -58.48 15.88 11.85
CA LEU A 41 -57.84 14.55 11.87
C LEU A 41 -58.72 13.44 11.26
N THR A 42 -60.04 13.61 11.28
CA THR A 42 -61.01 12.63 10.73
C THR A 42 -61.03 12.57 9.20
N ASN A 43 -60.54 13.63 8.53
CA ASN A 43 -60.55 13.75 7.07
C ASN A 43 -59.13 13.83 6.47
N PHE A 44 -58.14 13.43 7.22
CA PHE A 44 -56.71 13.60 6.87
C PHE A 44 -56.36 13.01 5.49
N ILE A 45 -56.94 11.91 5.08
CA ILE A 45 -56.64 11.21 3.81
C ILE A 45 -57.42 11.77 2.61
N LYS A 46 -58.42 12.62 2.82
CA LYS A 46 -59.34 13.07 1.77
C LYS A 46 -58.91 14.30 0.99
N SER A 47 -57.83 15.00 1.46
CA SER A 47 -57.37 16.25 0.84
C SER A 47 -55.88 16.13 0.41
N PRO A 48 -55.59 15.52 -0.77
CA PRO A 48 -54.23 15.47 -1.26
C PRO A 48 -53.78 16.89 -1.63
N ALA A 49 -52.66 17.32 -1.08
CA ALA A 49 -51.98 18.56 -1.41
C ALA A 49 -50.65 18.27 -2.12
N TRP A 50 -50.39 18.93 -3.20
CA TRP A 50 -49.12 18.88 -3.90
C TRP A 50 -48.59 20.28 -4.15
N PHE A 51 -47.28 20.40 -4.09
CA PHE A 51 -46.59 21.65 -4.35
C PHE A 51 -45.35 21.35 -5.21
N LEU A 52 -45.15 22.17 -6.24
CA LEU A 52 -44.00 22.12 -7.10
C LEU A 52 -43.45 23.55 -7.27
N ALA A 53 -42.18 23.75 -6.90
CA ALA A 53 -41.50 25.02 -7.06
C ALA A 53 -40.16 24.85 -7.74
N GLY A 54 -39.81 25.78 -8.64
CA GLY A 54 -38.53 25.88 -9.27
C GLY A 54 -37.81 27.15 -8.82
N ASP A 55 -36.57 27.02 -8.33
CA ASP A 55 -35.74 28.15 -7.91
C ASP A 55 -34.49 28.26 -8.79
N LEU A 56 -34.14 29.50 -9.18
CA LEU A 56 -32.92 29.83 -9.88
C LEU A 56 -32.10 30.78 -9.02
N LEU A 57 -30.94 30.33 -8.53
CA LEU A 57 -30.06 31.12 -7.69
C LEU A 57 -28.70 31.30 -8.36
N GLN A 58 -28.30 32.53 -8.63
CA GLN A 58 -26.97 32.87 -9.09
C GLN A 58 -26.36 33.98 -8.24
N PRO A 59 -25.22 33.77 -7.58
CA PRO A 59 -24.50 34.83 -6.87
C PRO A 59 -23.83 35.75 -7.90
N LEU A 60 -24.39 36.95 -8.06
CA LEU A 60 -23.87 37.97 -8.99
C LEU A 60 -22.55 38.60 -8.49
N PHE A 61 -22.38 38.70 -7.17
CA PHE A 61 -21.22 39.35 -6.53
C PHE A 61 -20.59 38.39 -5.50
N ALA A 62 -19.67 37.55 -5.95
CA ALA A 62 -18.89 36.64 -5.07
C ALA A 62 -17.43 37.08 -4.88
N MET A 63 -17.09 38.35 -5.19
CA MET A 63 -15.72 38.92 -5.03
C MET A 63 -14.59 37.98 -5.47
N GLY A 64 -14.78 37.25 -6.56
CA GLY A 64 -13.81 36.27 -7.06
C GLY A 64 -13.72 34.94 -6.29
N LYS A 65 -14.53 34.72 -5.23
CA LYS A 65 -14.52 33.54 -4.39
C LYS A 65 -14.63 32.22 -5.19
N ASN A 66 -15.57 32.14 -6.14
CA ASN A 66 -15.77 30.94 -6.95
C ASN A 66 -14.63 30.69 -7.92
N LYS A 67 -14.05 31.74 -8.50
CA LYS A 67 -12.82 31.63 -9.33
C LYS A 67 -11.62 31.17 -8.52
N ALA A 68 -11.47 31.67 -7.27
CA ALA A 68 -10.41 31.22 -6.36
C ALA A 68 -10.60 29.76 -5.95
N LYS A 69 -11.86 29.33 -5.69
CA LYS A 69 -12.17 27.90 -5.43
C LYS A 69 -11.79 27.01 -6.61
N LEU A 70 -12.13 27.40 -7.84
CA LEU A 70 -11.76 26.65 -9.04
C LEU A 70 -10.24 26.58 -9.20
N LYS A 71 -9.52 27.68 -8.97
CA LYS A 71 -8.05 27.69 -9.01
C LYS A 71 -7.46 26.74 -7.95
N ALA A 72 -7.99 26.75 -6.74
CA ALA A 72 -7.57 25.86 -5.67
C ALA A 72 -7.87 24.38 -6.01
N ALA A 73 -9.03 24.07 -6.60
CA ALA A 73 -9.36 22.72 -7.03
C ALA A 73 -8.43 22.20 -8.12
N ARG A 74 -8.06 23.06 -9.10
CA ARG A 74 -7.07 22.72 -10.14
C ARG A 74 -5.69 22.46 -9.57
N ALA A 75 -5.22 23.29 -8.64
CA ALA A 75 -3.93 23.07 -7.97
C ALA A 75 -3.90 21.75 -7.17
N ARG A 76 -5.02 21.37 -6.52
CA ARG A 76 -5.15 20.07 -5.86
C ARG A 76 -5.15 18.90 -6.85
N TYR A 77 -5.79 19.06 -8.00
CA TYR A 77 -5.71 18.05 -9.06
C TYR A 77 -4.27 17.85 -9.54
N GLU A 78 -3.52 18.93 -9.80
CA GLU A 78 -2.10 18.86 -10.17
C GLU A 78 -1.27 18.18 -9.08
N GLN A 79 -1.54 18.47 -7.80
CA GLN A 79 -0.90 17.77 -6.67
C GLN A 79 -1.17 16.27 -6.72
N GLU A 80 -2.41 15.83 -7.00
CA GLU A 80 -2.75 14.42 -7.11
C GLU A 80 -2.13 13.75 -8.34
N VAL A 81 -1.89 14.47 -9.43
CA VAL A 81 -1.10 13.95 -10.58
C VAL A 81 0.31 13.58 -10.13
N TYR A 82 0.99 14.46 -9.37
CA TYR A 82 2.32 14.17 -8.86
C TYR A 82 2.32 13.07 -7.81
N ASN A 83 1.30 12.99 -6.96
CA ASN A 83 1.12 11.90 -6.01
C ASN A 83 0.96 10.55 -6.71
N TYR A 84 0.18 10.51 -7.80
CA TYR A 84 0.04 9.31 -8.62
C TYR A 84 1.37 8.89 -9.24
N GLN A 85 2.11 9.83 -9.85
CA GLN A 85 3.44 9.55 -10.42
C GLN A 85 4.40 9.02 -9.35
N LYS A 86 4.40 9.63 -8.15
CA LYS A 86 5.21 9.16 -7.02
C LYS A 86 4.84 7.73 -6.60
N SER A 87 3.56 7.38 -6.58
CA SER A 87 3.09 6.03 -6.24
C SER A 87 3.54 5.01 -7.29
N VAL A 88 3.48 5.36 -8.57
CA VAL A 88 3.96 4.51 -9.67
C VAL A 88 5.47 4.25 -9.54
N LEU A 89 6.26 5.31 -9.35
CA LEU A 89 7.71 5.19 -9.17
C LEU A 89 8.06 4.39 -7.91
N GLY A 90 7.28 4.57 -6.83
CA GLY A 90 7.39 3.78 -5.60
C GLY A 90 7.21 2.29 -5.86
N ALA A 91 6.14 1.91 -6.56
CA ALA A 91 5.86 0.52 -6.91
C ALA A 91 6.98 -0.11 -7.74
N PHE A 92 7.49 0.59 -8.75
CA PHE A 92 8.65 0.10 -9.53
C PHE A 92 9.90 -0.10 -8.67
N LYS A 93 10.17 0.85 -7.76
CA LYS A 93 11.30 0.74 -6.82
C LYS A 93 11.15 -0.46 -5.90
N GLU A 94 9.96 -0.70 -5.35
CA GLU A 94 9.68 -1.82 -4.46
C GLU A 94 9.87 -3.16 -5.15
N VAL A 95 9.32 -3.34 -6.35
CA VAL A 95 9.50 -4.55 -7.15
C VAL A 95 10.98 -4.75 -7.52
N GLY A 96 11.67 -3.70 -7.97
CA GLY A 96 13.09 -3.76 -8.30
C GLY A 96 13.93 -4.18 -7.09
N ASN A 97 13.68 -3.60 -5.93
CA ASN A 97 14.37 -3.96 -4.69
C ASN A 97 14.07 -5.42 -4.28
N ALA A 98 12.81 -5.87 -4.38
CA ALA A 98 12.42 -7.23 -4.04
C ALA A 98 13.14 -8.26 -4.93
N ILE A 99 13.26 -8.01 -6.23
CA ILE A 99 14.00 -8.88 -7.17
C ILE A 99 15.49 -8.98 -6.80
N ILE A 100 16.10 -7.83 -6.47
CA ILE A 100 17.52 -7.80 -6.04
C ILE A 100 17.67 -8.56 -4.72
N THR A 101 16.76 -8.35 -3.76
CA THR A 101 16.79 -9.01 -2.45
C THR A 101 16.70 -10.52 -2.58
N ILE A 102 15.81 -11.08 -3.41
CA ILE A 102 15.74 -12.53 -3.67
C ILE A 102 17.05 -13.07 -4.21
N ARG A 103 17.63 -12.39 -5.21
CA ARG A 103 18.91 -12.82 -5.79
C ARG A 103 20.01 -12.84 -4.73
N LYS A 104 20.10 -11.80 -3.91
CA LYS A 104 21.10 -11.70 -2.85
C LYS A 104 20.87 -12.69 -1.72
N ALA A 105 19.64 -12.91 -1.31
CA ALA A 105 19.29 -13.93 -0.30
C ALA A 105 19.74 -15.33 -0.75
N LYS A 106 19.51 -15.67 -2.02
CA LYS A 106 19.99 -16.94 -2.60
C LYS A 106 21.54 -17.04 -2.59
N GLU A 107 22.24 -15.98 -2.98
CA GLU A 107 23.71 -15.96 -2.94
C GLU A 107 24.24 -16.14 -1.51
N VAL A 108 23.61 -15.49 -0.54
CA VAL A 108 23.95 -15.61 0.88
C VAL A 108 23.70 -17.03 1.38
N ARG A 109 22.55 -17.63 1.07
CA ARG A 109 22.26 -19.04 1.43
C ARG A 109 23.34 -19.99 0.90
N LEU A 110 23.70 -19.88 -0.38
CA LEU A 110 24.74 -20.70 -1.00
C LEU A 110 26.13 -20.50 -0.34
N SER A 111 26.39 -19.31 0.21
CA SER A 111 27.62 -19.03 0.95
C SER A 111 27.61 -19.71 2.33
N TYR A 112 26.46 -19.71 3.03
CA TYR A 112 26.32 -20.42 4.30
C TYR A 112 26.31 -21.94 4.12
N GLU A 113 25.82 -22.49 3.01
CA GLU A 113 25.96 -23.91 2.70
C GLU A 113 27.43 -24.32 2.58
N ARG A 114 28.25 -23.48 1.92
CA ARG A 114 29.71 -23.71 1.83
C ARG A 114 30.38 -23.60 3.20
N LEU A 115 29.96 -22.63 4.02
CA LEU A 115 30.45 -22.47 5.39
C LEU A 115 30.12 -23.71 6.23
N LEU A 116 28.87 -24.22 6.14
CA LEU A 116 28.46 -25.43 6.86
C LEU A 116 29.34 -26.63 6.48
N ASN A 117 29.56 -26.86 5.18
CA ASN A 117 30.42 -27.94 4.72
C ASN A 117 31.87 -27.81 5.21
N ALA A 118 32.40 -26.59 5.24
CA ALA A 118 33.73 -26.32 5.77
C ALA A 118 33.82 -26.55 7.29
N ALA A 119 32.80 -26.11 8.05
CA ALA A 119 32.72 -26.32 9.50
C ALA A 119 32.59 -27.81 9.85
N ASP A 120 31.81 -28.58 9.08
CA ASP A 120 31.71 -30.03 9.26
C ASP A 120 33.04 -30.73 9.00
N THR A 121 33.72 -30.39 7.91
CA THR A 121 35.06 -30.91 7.61
C THR A 121 36.09 -30.53 8.70
N TYR A 122 36.03 -29.31 9.24
CA TYR A 122 36.86 -28.89 10.34
C TYR A 122 36.61 -29.70 11.60
N LEU A 123 35.33 -29.94 11.95
CA LEU A 123 34.99 -30.78 13.09
C LEU A 123 35.54 -32.23 12.94
N GLN A 124 35.42 -32.84 11.76
CA GLN A 124 35.93 -34.18 11.49
C GLN A 124 37.45 -34.23 11.65
N LEU A 125 38.19 -33.19 11.14
CA LEU A 125 39.62 -33.10 11.29
C LEU A 125 40.07 -32.88 12.74
N ALA A 126 39.38 -32.01 13.48
CA ALA A 126 39.63 -31.73 14.89
C ALA A 126 39.46 -33.02 15.75
N GLN A 127 38.39 -33.78 15.48
CA GLN A 127 38.16 -35.08 16.14
C GLN A 127 39.27 -36.09 15.83
N LEU A 128 39.71 -36.19 14.57
CA LEU A 128 40.78 -37.09 14.17
C LEU A 128 42.11 -36.69 14.83
N GLN A 129 42.43 -35.40 14.88
CA GLN A 129 43.64 -34.88 15.54
C GLN A 129 43.62 -35.13 17.05
N TYR A 130 42.48 -34.99 17.71
CA TYR A 130 42.28 -35.29 19.13
C TYR A 130 42.55 -36.79 19.42
N ILE A 131 41.96 -37.70 18.62
CA ILE A 131 42.17 -39.13 18.77
C ILE A 131 43.63 -39.53 18.62
N ASN A 132 44.36 -38.83 17.73
CA ASN A 132 45.78 -39.02 17.51
C ASN A 132 46.70 -38.27 18.50
N GLY A 133 46.12 -37.60 19.52
CA GLY A 133 46.88 -36.87 20.54
C GLY A 133 47.56 -35.57 20.05
N VAL A 134 47.16 -35.04 18.89
CA VAL A 134 47.78 -33.84 18.25
C VAL A 134 47.15 -32.55 18.80
N THR A 135 45.85 -32.57 19.14
CA THR A 135 45.15 -31.36 19.62
C THR A 135 44.40 -31.63 20.93
N SER A 136 43.99 -30.55 21.59
CA SER A 136 43.26 -30.61 22.86
C SER A 136 41.76 -30.93 22.66
N TYR A 137 41.09 -31.42 23.68
CA TYR A 137 39.63 -31.57 23.70
C TYR A 137 38.89 -30.24 23.46
N MET A 138 39.48 -29.14 23.88
CA MET A 138 38.91 -27.78 23.67
C MET A 138 38.78 -27.42 22.20
N ASP A 139 39.76 -27.82 21.37
CA ASP A 139 39.70 -27.59 19.92
C ASP A 139 38.53 -28.32 19.25
N GLY A 140 38.22 -29.55 19.75
CA GLY A 140 37.04 -30.31 19.34
C GLY A 140 35.71 -29.61 19.73
N LEU A 141 35.64 -29.06 20.95
CA LEU A 141 34.46 -28.31 21.41
C LEU A 141 34.27 -27.01 20.62
N ASP A 142 35.34 -26.31 20.30
CA ASP A 142 35.26 -25.09 19.48
C ASP A 142 34.83 -25.40 18.05
N ALA A 143 35.29 -26.50 17.48
CA ALA A 143 34.82 -26.99 16.18
C ALA A 143 33.31 -27.36 16.21
N GLN A 144 32.82 -27.98 17.27
CA GLN A 144 31.39 -28.27 17.44
C GLN A 144 30.54 -27.00 17.56
N ARG A 145 31.01 -25.99 18.29
CA ARG A 145 30.34 -24.66 18.34
C ARG A 145 30.30 -24.01 16.98
N GLY A 146 31.44 -24.01 16.26
CA GLY A 146 31.50 -23.45 14.91
C GLY A 146 30.54 -24.13 13.93
N LEU A 147 30.36 -25.46 14.02
CA LEU A 147 29.37 -26.18 13.24
C LEU A 147 27.95 -25.78 13.59
N LEU A 148 27.63 -25.68 14.89
CA LEU A 148 26.30 -25.24 15.34
C LEU A 148 25.97 -23.83 14.85
N ASP A 149 26.94 -22.89 14.95
CA ASP A 149 26.78 -21.53 14.48
C ASP A 149 26.57 -21.46 12.96
N ALA A 150 27.29 -22.29 12.20
CA ALA A 150 27.10 -22.43 10.76
C ALA A 150 25.69 -22.96 10.40
N GLN A 151 25.19 -23.97 11.15
CA GLN A 151 23.84 -24.51 10.99
C GLN A 151 22.76 -23.47 11.27
N LEU A 152 22.88 -22.73 12.36
CA LEU A 152 21.95 -21.65 12.71
C LEU A 152 21.95 -20.53 11.67
N SER A 153 23.15 -20.18 11.17
CA SER A 153 23.30 -19.15 10.13
C SER A 153 22.67 -19.59 8.80
N LEU A 154 22.83 -20.86 8.41
CA LEU A 154 22.18 -21.41 7.22
C LEU A 154 20.66 -21.41 7.36
N ASN A 155 20.12 -21.84 8.51
CA ASN A 155 18.68 -21.84 8.76
C ASN A 155 18.09 -20.43 8.66
N LYS A 156 18.81 -19.44 9.19
CA LYS A 156 18.41 -18.02 9.06
C LYS A 156 18.44 -17.56 7.60
N ALA A 157 19.48 -17.89 6.86
CA ALA A 157 19.57 -17.53 5.45
C ALA A 157 18.48 -18.18 4.59
N MET A 158 18.08 -19.41 4.89
CA MET A 158 16.94 -20.10 4.26
C MET A 158 15.63 -19.38 4.56
N LEU A 159 15.42 -18.97 5.82
CA LEU A 159 14.25 -18.17 6.20
C LEU A 159 14.20 -16.84 5.45
N ASP A 160 15.35 -16.13 5.37
CA ASP A 160 15.44 -14.83 4.68
C ASP A 160 15.16 -14.97 3.17
N GLU A 161 15.60 -16.07 2.52
CA GLU A 161 15.27 -16.37 1.11
C GLU A 161 13.76 -16.60 0.94
N LEU A 162 13.11 -17.37 1.81
CA LEU A 162 11.67 -17.59 1.76
C LEU A 162 10.87 -16.29 2.00
N LEU A 163 11.26 -15.50 3.00
CA LEU A 163 10.64 -14.21 3.26
C LEU A 163 10.80 -13.24 2.09
N SER A 164 11.96 -13.24 1.41
CA SER A 164 12.18 -12.40 0.24
C SER A 164 11.22 -12.71 -0.90
N THR A 165 10.84 -14.00 -1.05
CA THR A 165 9.83 -14.43 -2.02
C THR A 165 8.44 -13.90 -1.66
N VAL A 166 8.08 -13.93 -0.37
CA VAL A 166 6.82 -13.36 0.11
C VAL A 166 6.79 -11.84 -0.10
N TYR A 167 7.91 -11.14 0.13
CA TYR A 167 8.01 -9.71 -0.13
C TYR A 167 7.84 -9.37 -1.61
N LEU A 168 8.38 -10.16 -2.54
CA LEU A 168 8.15 -9.97 -3.97
C LEU A 168 6.67 -10.16 -4.31
N TYR A 169 6.04 -11.23 -3.80
CA TYR A 169 4.62 -11.47 -4.00
C TYR A 169 3.76 -10.29 -3.54
N LYS A 170 4.08 -9.73 -2.35
CA LYS A 170 3.42 -8.53 -1.82
C LYS A 170 3.67 -7.30 -2.70
N ALA A 171 4.93 -7.08 -3.14
CA ALA A 171 5.29 -5.93 -4.00
C ALA A 171 4.57 -5.97 -5.36
N LEU A 172 4.27 -7.16 -5.88
CA LEU A 172 3.47 -7.35 -7.10
C LEU A 172 1.96 -7.16 -6.87
N GLY A 173 1.55 -6.89 -5.64
CA GLY A 173 0.15 -6.70 -5.28
C GLY A 173 -0.62 -7.99 -5.06
N GLY A 174 0.05 -9.09 -4.75
CA GLY A 174 -0.60 -10.34 -4.36
C GLY A 174 -1.24 -10.31 -2.96
N GLY A 175 -2.23 -11.19 -2.73
CA GLY A 175 -2.87 -11.35 -1.42
C GLY A 175 -4.13 -10.49 -1.19
N TRP A 176 -4.75 -9.99 -2.26
CA TRP A 176 -5.95 -9.16 -2.22
C TRP A 176 -7.15 -9.79 -2.98
N GLU A 177 -7.17 -11.09 -3.08
CA GLU A 177 -8.34 -11.83 -3.58
C GLU A 177 -9.29 -12.20 -2.44
#